data_f2ad5c5bdb132b6bb0fdd6cde8928264
#
_entry.id   f2ad5c5bdb132b6bb0fdd6cde8928264
#
_cell.length_a   1.000
_cell.length_b   1.000
_cell.length_c   1.000
_cell.angle_alpha   90.00
_cell.angle_beta   90.00
_cell.angle_gamma   90.00
#
_symmetry.space_group_name_H-M   'P 1'
#
loop_
_entity.id
_entity.type
_entity.pdbx_description
1 polymer ?
#
loop_
_entity_poly.entity_id
_entity_poly.type
_entity_poly.pdbx_seq_one_letter_code
_entity_poly.pdbx_strand_id
1 'polypeptide(L)'
;MEFKAKKSLGQNFLIDKNIIKKIIAHSKITKYDTVLEVGPGTGNLTKEIINQKPKKIILIEKDNGLVKELLLKYKNKVQILHNDILKI
;
A
#
# COMPACT_ATOMS: atom_id res chain seq x y z
N MET A 1 22.79 2.75 -7.51
CA MET A 1 22.98 3.02 -6.43
C MET A 1 22.06 3.93 -5.94
N GLU A 2 21.90 5.05 -6.55
CA GLU A 2 20.89 5.92 -6.13
C GLU A 2 19.54 5.31 -6.08
N PHE A 3 19.18 4.51 -7.08
CA PHE A 3 17.91 3.83 -7.10
C PHE A 3 17.73 2.92 -5.90
N LYS A 4 18.78 2.20 -5.55
CA LYS A 4 18.77 1.31 -4.41
C LYS A 4 18.62 2.11 -3.12
N ALA A 5 19.29 3.23 -3.00
CA ALA A 5 19.18 4.08 -1.83
C ALA A 5 17.79 4.67 -1.70
N LYS A 6 17.19 5.12 -2.80
CA LYS A 6 15.83 5.64 -2.78
C LYS A 6 14.83 4.58 -2.35
N LYS A 7 15.04 3.35 -2.81
CA LYS A 7 14.18 2.25 -2.43
C LYS A 7 14.26 1.98 -0.94
N SER A 8 15.46 2.01 -0.39
CA SER A 8 15.66 1.82 1.04
C SER A 8 15.00 2.93 1.85
N LEU A 9 15.15 4.17 1.42
CA LEU A 9 14.51 5.28 2.09
C LEU A 9 13.00 5.17 2.05
N GLY A 10 12.44 4.76 0.92
CA GLY A 10 11.01 4.54 0.79
C GLY A 10 10.51 3.50 1.77
N GLN A 11 11.25 2.41 1.92
CA GLN A 11 10.88 1.37 2.86
C GLN A 11 10.91 1.87 4.30
N ASN A 12 11.91 2.68 4.64
CA ASN A 12 12.00 3.25 5.97
C ASN A 12 10.83 4.19 6.26
N PHE A 13 10.43 5.02 5.32
CA PHE A 13 9.27 5.87 5.47
C PHE A 13 8.01 5.06 5.72
N LEU A 14 7.84 3.96 4.98
CA LEU A 14 6.64 3.12 5.12
C LEU A 14 6.61 2.33 6.42
N ILE A 15 7.75 2.21 7.12
CA ILE A 15 7.81 1.58 8.42
C ILE A 15 7.56 2.59 9.55
N ASP A 16 7.88 3.87 9.30
CA ASP A 16 7.73 4.91 10.32
C ASP A 16 6.25 5.21 10.57
N LYS A 17 5.79 4.87 11.76
CA LYS A 17 4.39 5.03 12.13
C LYS A 17 3.93 6.49 12.11
N ASN A 18 4.81 7.43 12.44
CA ASN A 18 4.46 8.85 12.45
C ASN A 18 4.25 9.36 11.03
N ILE A 19 5.08 8.92 10.10
CA ILE A 19 4.93 9.28 8.69
C ILE A 19 3.64 8.70 8.13
N ILE A 20 3.35 7.43 8.45
CA ILE A 20 2.12 6.77 8.01
C ILE A 20 0.90 7.52 8.53
N LYS A 21 0.91 7.91 9.81
CA LYS A 21 -0.19 8.68 10.39
C LYS A 21 -0.41 9.99 9.66
N LYS A 22 0.67 10.68 9.30
CA LYS A 22 0.57 11.94 8.55
C LYS A 22 -0.02 11.72 7.16
N ILE A 23 0.40 10.67 6.46
CA ILE A 23 -0.13 10.33 5.15
C ILE A 23 -1.64 10.10 5.25
N ILE A 24 -2.05 9.31 6.22
CA ILE A 24 -3.47 8.98 6.41
C ILE A 24 -4.27 10.24 6.75
N ALA A 25 -3.76 11.08 7.66
CA ALA A 25 -4.46 12.30 8.04
C ALA A 25 -4.65 13.24 6.85
N HIS A 26 -3.62 13.39 6.02
CA HIS A 26 -3.70 14.27 4.85
C HIS A 26 -4.54 13.69 3.72
N SER A 27 -4.69 12.38 3.65
CA SER A 27 -5.45 11.74 2.58
C SER A 27 -6.96 11.95 2.71
N LYS A 28 -7.44 12.16 3.94
CA LYS A 28 -8.87 12.38 4.23
C LYS A 28 -9.76 11.30 3.64
N ILE A 29 -9.34 10.05 3.81
CA ILE A 29 -10.08 8.89 3.29
C ILE A 29 -11.45 8.79 3.96
N THR A 30 -12.48 8.57 3.17
CA THR A 30 -13.85 8.39 3.64
C THR A 30 -14.38 7.02 3.24
N LYS A 31 -15.53 6.65 3.80
CA LYS A 31 -16.19 5.38 3.48
C LYS A 31 -16.72 5.30 2.05
N TYR A 32 -16.70 6.42 1.34
CA TYR A 32 -17.15 6.45 -0.05
C TYR A 32 -16.00 6.31 -1.05
N ASP A 33 -14.77 6.36 -0.57
CA ASP A 33 -13.59 6.39 -1.43
C ASP A 33 -13.15 5.01 -1.87
N THR A 34 -12.65 4.94 -3.11
CA THR A 34 -11.85 3.83 -3.59
C THR A 34 -10.41 4.28 -3.53
N VAL A 35 -9.60 3.56 -2.77
CA VAL A 35 -8.19 3.91 -2.57
C VAL A 35 -7.32 2.99 -3.41
N LEU A 36 -6.41 3.59 -4.17
CA LEU A 36 -5.44 2.85 -4.97
C LEU A 36 -4.06 3.05 -4.36
N GLU A 37 -3.42 1.96 -3.96
CA GLU A 37 -2.05 2.00 -3.45
C GLU A 37 -1.12 1.27 -4.41
N VAL A 38 -0.06 1.94 -4.85
CA VAL A 38 0.93 1.38 -5.77
C VAL A 38 2.17 1.00 -4.99
N GLY A 39 2.62 -0.25 -5.17
CA GLY A 39 3.81 -0.75 -4.50
C GLY A 39 3.67 -0.84 -2.99
N PRO A 40 2.61 -1.50 -2.48
CA PRO A 40 2.34 -1.54 -1.04
C PRO A 40 3.43 -2.23 -0.22
N GLY A 41 4.31 -2.98 -0.85
CA GLY A 41 5.37 -3.68 -0.13
C GLY A 41 4.81 -4.68 0.85
N THR A 42 5.22 -4.58 2.12
CA THR A 42 4.74 -5.48 3.17
C THR A 42 3.39 -5.07 3.74
N GLY A 43 2.84 -3.94 3.29
CA GLY A 43 1.48 -3.54 3.63
C GLY A 43 1.33 -2.71 4.89
N ASN A 44 2.39 -2.00 5.31
CA ASN A 44 2.30 -1.17 6.51
C ASN A 44 1.32 -0.02 6.34
N LEU A 45 1.37 0.67 5.21
CA LEU A 45 0.41 1.73 4.91
C LEU A 45 -0.97 1.12 4.61
N THR A 46 -0.99 -0.02 3.92
CA THR A 46 -2.23 -0.73 3.60
C THR A 46 -3.05 -0.99 4.85
N LYS A 47 -2.40 -1.44 5.92
CA LYS A 47 -3.06 -1.72 7.19
C LYS A 47 -3.81 -0.49 7.71
N GLU A 48 -3.19 0.68 7.64
CA GLU A 48 -3.82 1.91 8.12
C GLU A 48 -4.93 2.38 7.19
N ILE A 49 -4.79 2.16 5.89
CA ILE A 49 -5.86 2.45 4.93
C ILE A 49 -7.08 1.58 5.25
N ILE A 50 -6.86 0.31 5.54
CA ILE A 50 -7.96 -0.60 5.91
C ILE A 50 -8.69 -0.09 7.15
N ASN A 51 -7.95 0.44 8.12
CA ASN A 51 -8.53 0.98 9.34
C ASN A 51 -9.44 2.19 9.09
N GLN A 52 -9.24 2.90 8.01
CA GLN A 52 -10.11 4.03 7.63
C GLN A 52 -11.42 3.57 7.03
N LYS A 53 -11.55 2.29 6.71
CA LYS A 53 -12.78 1.67 6.18
C LYS A 53 -13.31 2.36 4.93
N PRO A 54 -12.46 2.52 3.88
CA PRO A 54 -12.95 3.06 2.63
C PRO A 54 -13.89 2.06 1.95
N LYS A 55 -14.54 2.51 0.89
CA LYS A 55 -15.43 1.65 0.12
C LYS A 55 -14.67 0.47 -0.49
N LYS A 56 -13.49 0.74 -1.04
CA LYS A 56 -12.70 -0.27 -1.73
C LYS A 56 -11.23 0.07 -1.68
N ILE A 57 -10.39 -0.93 -1.62
CA ILE A 57 -8.93 -0.77 -1.66
C ILE A 57 -8.39 -1.64 -2.78
N ILE A 58 -7.64 -1.04 -3.68
CA ILE A 58 -6.96 -1.73 -4.78
C ILE A 58 -5.47 -1.55 -4.60
N LEU A 59 -4.74 -2.66 -4.54
CA LEU A 59 -3.28 -2.64 -4.45
C LEU A 59 -2.71 -3.06 -5.80
N ILE A 60 -1.70 -2.35 -6.27
CA ILE A 60 -0.97 -2.73 -7.47
C ILE A 60 0.44 -3.10 -7.06
N GLU A 61 0.80 -4.38 -7.21
CA GLU A 61 2.10 -4.89 -6.80
C GLU A 61 2.66 -5.77 -7.90
N LYS A 62 3.92 -5.56 -8.26
CA LYS A 62 4.56 -6.34 -9.33
C LYS A 62 5.33 -7.54 -8.80
N ASP A 63 5.72 -7.56 -7.54
CA ASP A 63 6.50 -8.65 -6.96
C ASP A 63 5.59 -9.81 -6.56
N ASN A 64 5.84 -10.98 -7.15
CA ASN A 64 5.02 -12.16 -6.92
C ASN A 64 5.00 -12.60 -5.44
N GLY A 65 6.15 -12.53 -4.78
CA GLY A 65 6.24 -12.92 -3.37
C GLY A 65 5.43 -11.99 -2.48
N LEU A 66 5.50 -10.69 -2.74
CA LEU A 66 4.72 -9.71 -1.98
C LEU A 66 3.23 -9.84 -2.24
N VAL A 67 2.83 -10.15 -3.47
CA VAL A 67 1.42 -10.41 -3.77
C VAL A 67 0.88 -11.55 -2.90
N LYS A 68 1.64 -12.65 -2.83
CA LYS A 68 1.22 -13.80 -2.03
C LYS A 68 1.11 -13.44 -0.55
N GLU A 69 2.06 -12.68 -0.04
CA GLU A 69 2.07 -12.26 1.35
C GLU A 69 0.89 -11.35 1.66
N LEU A 70 0.60 -10.39 0.77
CA LEU A 70 -0.53 -9.48 0.94
C LEU A 70 -1.87 -10.21 0.88
N LEU A 71 -1.98 -11.21 0.00
CA LEU A 71 -3.19 -12.03 -0.07
C LEU A 71 -3.42 -12.79 1.23
N LEU A 72 -2.36 -13.32 1.83
CA LEU A 72 -2.48 -14.03 3.11
C LEU A 72 -2.87 -13.09 4.25
N LYS A 73 -2.30 -11.87 4.25
CA LYS A 73 -2.57 -10.92 5.32
C LYS A 73 -3.95 -10.32 5.27
N TYR A 74 -4.39 -9.92 4.09
CA TYR A 74 -5.57 -9.05 3.96
C TYR A 74 -6.74 -9.66 3.23
N LYS A 75 -6.55 -10.80 2.58
CA LYS A 75 -7.63 -11.59 1.95
C LYS A 75 -8.71 -10.73 1.28
N ASN A 76 -9.91 -10.76 1.88
CA ASN A 76 -11.09 -10.12 1.30
C ASN A 76 -11.14 -8.60 1.52
N LYS A 77 -10.19 -8.04 2.26
CA LYS A 77 -10.21 -6.61 2.57
C LYS A 77 -9.66 -5.75 1.46
N VAL A 78 -8.92 -6.34 0.53
CA VAL A 78 -8.31 -5.61 -0.58
C VAL A 78 -8.44 -6.41 -1.87
N GLN A 79 -8.38 -5.69 -2.98
CA GLN A 79 -8.25 -6.29 -4.31
C GLN A 79 -6.80 -6.07 -4.75
N ILE A 80 -6.14 -7.10 -5.25
CA ILE A 80 -4.74 -6.99 -5.66
C ILE A 80 -4.63 -7.19 -7.16
N LEU A 81 -3.97 -6.25 -7.84
CA LEU A 81 -3.60 -6.38 -9.24
C LEU A 81 -2.12 -6.70 -9.28
N HIS A 82 -1.78 -7.92 -9.73
CA HIS A 82 -0.41 -8.35 -9.87
C HIS A 82 0.13 -7.82 -11.19
N ASN A 83 0.63 -6.61 -11.18
CA ASN A 83 1.07 -5.93 -12.39
C ASN A 83 2.06 -4.82 -12.04
N ASP A 84 2.73 -4.32 -13.07
CA ASP A 84 3.58 -3.15 -12.97
C ASP A 84 2.74 -1.94 -13.37
N ILE A 85 2.62 -0.94 -12.49
CA ILE A 85 1.81 0.25 -12.76
C ILE A 85 2.24 0.94 -14.06
N LEU A 86 3.51 0.85 -14.41
CA LEU A 86 4.01 1.49 -15.63
C LEU A 86 3.57 0.77 -16.91
N LYS A 87 2.97 -0.42 -16.77
CA LYS A 87 2.54 -1.23 -17.91
C LYS A 87 1.02 -1.37 -18.00
N ILE A 88 0.32 -0.73 -17.12
CA ILE A 88 -1.15 -0.76 -17.12
C ILE A 88 -1.75 0.25 -18.09
#